data_4c4acb4185357aca2bc0052960b4dbff
#
_entry.id   4c4acb4185357aca2bc0052960b4dbff
#
_cell.length_a   1.000
_cell.length_b   1.000
_cell.length_c   1.000
_cell.angle_alpha   90.00
_cell.angle_beta   90.00
_cell.angle_gamma   90.00
#
_symmetry.space_group_name_H-M   'P 1'
#
loop_
_entity.id
_entity.type
_entity.pdbx_description
1 polymer ?
#
loop_
_entity_poly.entity_id
_entity_poly.type
_entity_poly.pdbx_seq_one_letter_code
_entity_poly.pdbx_strand_id
1 'polypeptide(L)'
;MRGSIRSYLIYIFGAIIILLASTLWIKEAFVISFDNLAPIKFFEVLLSLLIIIGTLTILITKSRLTAIIALGAVGYTVALFFIIFKAPDLALTQLVIETVSVALFLGAFYHLPKLNKYEKGKEDRKFRLTNFLIALGVGVMVSLIAISAHSQKLVPSISEYYKETVYSEAGGGNIVNVILVDYRGFDTLFEIGVLTIASLGIIGMITLRLAKKK
;
A
#
# COMPACT_ATOMS: atom_id res chain seq x y z
N MET A 1 -25.14 16.02 0.66
CA MET A 1 -23.79 15.53 0.26
C MET A 1 -23.91 14.91 -1.12
N ARG A 2 -23.29 15.46 -2.14
CA ARG A 2 -23.25 14.83 -3.48
C ARG A 2 -22.22 13.69 -3.39
N GLY A 3 -22.65 12.45 -3.61
CA GLY A 3 -21.86 11.21 -3.41
C GLY A 3 -20.62 11.06 -4.30
N SER A 4 -19.68 11.99 -4.18
CA SER A 4 -18.39 11.92 -4.85
C SER A 4 -17.38 11.16 -3.99
N ILE A 5 -16.84 10.07 -4.53
CA ILE A 5 -15.76 9.28 -3.90
C ILE A 5 -14.61 10.20 -3.43
N ARG A 6 -14.30 11.22 -4.21
CA ARG A 6 -13.25 12.19 -3.91
C ARG A 6 -13.51 12.96 -2.62
N SER A 7 -14.75 13.37 -2.36
CA SER A 7 -15.12 14.04 -1.10
C SER A 7 -15.00 13.10 0.09
N TYR A 8 -15.40 11.84 -0.05
CA TYR A 8 -15.23 10.84 1.01
C TYR A 8 -13.76 10.62 1.36
N LEU A 9 -12.89 10.50 0.37
CA LEU A 9 -11.45 10.35 0.60
C LEU A 9 -10.86 11.54 1.36
N ILE A 10 -11.28 12.77 1.06
CA ILE A 10 -10.86 13.97 1.79
C ILE A 10 -11.23 13.88 3.28
N TYR A 11 -12.46 13.47 3.59
CA TYR A 11 -12.90 13.32 4.98
C TYR A 11 -12.16 12.18 5.70
N ILE A 12 -11.98 11.04 5.04
CA ILE A 12 -11.29 9.89 5.62
C ILE A 12 -9.83 10.25 5.93
N PHE A 13 -9.09 10.76 4.95
CA PHE A 13 -7.69 11.12 5.16
C PHE A 13 -7.53 12.30 6.11
N GLY A 14 -8.43 13.28 6.07
CA GLY A 14 -8.46 14.38 7.04
C GLY A 14 -8.65 13.88 8.47
N ALA A 15 -9.60 12.97 8.70
CA ALA A 15 -9.82 12.36 10.00
C ALA A 15 -8.59 11.55 10.47
N ILE A 16 -7.98 10.76 9.58
CA ILE A 16 -6.76 9.99 9.89
C ILE A 16 -5.63 10.92 10.31
N ILE A 17 -5.38 12.01 9.57
CA ILE A 17 -4.34 12.98 9.90
C ILE A 17 -4.59 13.58 11.29
N ILE A 18 -5.82 14.00 11.58
CA ILE A 18 -6.17 14.60 12.87
C ILE A 18 -5.97 13.61 14.01
N LEU A 19 -6.45 12.38 13.86
CA LEU A 19 -6.32 11.33 14.88
C LEU A 19 -4.85 10.97 15.14
N LEU A 20 -4.07 10.78 14.09
CA LEU A 20 -2.65 10.44 14.23
C LEU A 20 -1.85 11.60 14.82
N ALA A 21 -2.07 12.83 14.35
CA ALA A 21 -1.40 14.01 14.88
C ALA A 21 -1.72 14.24 16.36
N SER A 22 -3.00 14.11 16.75
CA SER A 22 -3.41 14.24 18.15
C SER A 22 -2.81 13.14 19.04
N THR A 23 -2.76 11.91 18.54
CA THR A 23 -2.17 10.79 19.29
C THR A 23 -0.67 10.98 19.50
N LEU A 24 0.06 11.36 18.46
CA LEU A 24 1.51 11.65 18.54
C LEU A 24 1.79 12.80 19.52
N TRP A 25 0.93 13.83 19.52
CA TRP A 25 1.08 14.97 20.40
C TRP A 25 0.80 14.58 21.87
N ILE A 26 -0.34 13.94 22.15
CA ILE A 26 -0.75 13.54 23.51
C ILE A 26 0.22 12.54 24.14
N LYS A 27 0.78 11.64 23.34
CA LYS A 27 1.71 10.61 23.80
C LYS A 27 3.16 11.08 23.82
N GLU A 28 3.45 12.33 23.45
CA GLU A 28 4.82 12.84 23.32
C GLU A 28 5.73 11.94 22.48
N ALA A 29 5.10 11.20 21.54
CA ALA A 29 5.77 10.20 20.71
C ALA A 29 6.53 10.81 19.54
N PHE A 30 6.70 12.13 19.53
CA PHE A 30 7.34 12.87 18.46
C PHE A 30 8.84 12.97 18.71
N VAL A 31 9.55 11.86 18.50
CA VAL A 31 11.00 11.85 18.66
C VAL A 31 11.64 11.67 17.29
N ILE A 32 12.43 12.64 16.91
CA ILE A 32 13.27 12.60 15.71
C ILE A 32 14.70 12.42 16.17
N SER A 33 15.23 11.22 16.06
CA SER A 33 16.65 10.93 16.21
C SER A 33 17.17 10.32 14.93
N PHE A 34 18.28 10.85 14.46
CA PHE A 34 19.04 10.31 13.33
C PHE A 34 20.25 9.50 13.79
N ASP A 35 20.32 9.19 15.08
CA ASP A 35 21.36 8.35 15.64
C ASP A 35 21.14 6.90 15.15
N ASN A 36 22.24 6.24 14.80
CA ASN A 36 22.22 4.84 14.31
C ASN A 36 21.59 4.61 12.92
N LEU A 37 21.62 5.60 12.03
CA LEU A 37 21.28 5.37 10.64
C LEU A 37 22.28 4.42 9.97
N ALA A 38 21.77 3.38 9.33
CA ALA A 38 22.59 2.50 8.51
C ALA A 38 23.17 3.27 7.32
N PRO A 39 24.38 2.95 6.85
CA PRO A 39 24.95 3.60 5.68
C PRO A 39 24.10 3.30 4.44
N ILE A 40 23.68 4.35 3.76
CA ILE A 40 22.86 4.25 2.55
C ILE A 40 23.73 3.75 1.40
N LYS A 41 23.31 2.70 0.74
CA LYS A 41 24.00 2.12 -0.40
C LYS A 41 23.53 2.71 -1.72
N PHE A 42 24.42 2.74 -2.70
CA PHE A 42 24.13 3.34 -4.01
C PHE A 42 22.85 2.76 -4.68
N PHE A 43 22.64 1.46 -4.60
CA PHE A 43 21.45 0.82 -5.20
C PHE A 43 20.15 1.19 -4.48
N GLU A 44 20.17 1.50 -3.18
CA GLU A 44 18.99 1.97 -2.45
C GLU A 44 18.55 3.36 -2.96
N VAL A 45 19.52 4.23 -3.23
CA VAL A 45 19.26 5.55 -3.83
C VAL A 45 18.68 5.38 -5.24
N LEU A 46 19.28 4.50 -6.06
CA LEU A 46 18.81 4.25 -7.42
C LEU A 46 17.37 3.75 -7.43
N LEU A 47 17.03 2.76 -6.61
CA LEU A 47 15.69 2.22 -6.51
C LEU A 47 14.68 3.26 -5.97
N SER A 48 15.09 4.08 -4.99
CA SER A 48 14.26 5.18 -4.50
C SER A 48 13.94 6.19 -5.58
N LEU A 49 14.92 6.55 -6.42
CA LEU A 49 14.72 7.42 -7.57
C LEU A 49 13.76 6.81 -8.60
N LEU A 50 13.85 5.51 -8.85
CA LEU A 50 12.92 4.81 -9.76
C LEU A 50 11.48 4.86 -9.22
N ILE A 51 11.26 4.67 -7.92
CA ILE A 51 9.94 4.82 -7.32
C ILE A 51 9.41 6.25 -7.47
N ILE A 52 10.24 7.25 -7.21
CA ILE A 52 9.85 8.66 -7.35
C ILE A 52 9.47 8.97 -8.80
N ILE A 53 10.31 8.59 -9.77
CA ILE A 53 10.05 8.82 -11.21
C ILE A 53 8.78 8.07 -11.65
N GLY A 54 8.62 6.81 -11.26
CA GLY A 54 7.42 6.03 -11.55
C GLY A 54 6.16 6.67 -10.99
N THR A 55 6.19 7.09 -9.73
CA THR A 55 5.06 7.75 -9.07
C THR A 55 4.72 9.09 -9.72
N LEU A 56 5.71 9.90 -10.06
CA LEU A 56 5.50 11.15 -10.79
C LEU A 56 4.91 10.89 -12.19
N THR A 57 5.36 9.84 -12.86
CA THR A 57 4.82 9.42 -14.17
C THR A 57 3.35 9.07 -14.05
N ILE A 58 2.94 8.32 -13.02
CA ILE A 58 1.52 7.99 -12.77
C ILE A 58 0.67 9.25 -12.56
N LEU A 59 1.18 10.23 -11.83
CA LEU A 59 0.47 11.47 -11.51
C LEU A 59 0.30 12.39 -12.73
N ILE A 60 1.28 12.43 -13.63
CA ILE A 60 1.33 13.38 -14.74
C ILE A 60 0.70 12.80 -16.01
N THR A 61 0.79 11.48 -16.21
CA THR A 61 0.35 10.85 -17.46
C THR A 61 -1.15 10.97 -17.68
N LYS A 62 -1.53 11.15 -18.95
CA LYS A 62 -2.93 11.11 -19.41
C LYS A 62 -3.30 9.75 -20.00
N SER A 63 -2.33 8.87 -20.18
CA SER A 63 -2.51 7.54 -20.75
C SER A 63 -2.72 6.53 -19.63
N ARG A 64 -3.84 5.81 -19.65
CA ARG A 64 -4.10 4.71 -18.70
C ARG A 64 -3.05 3.62 -18.81
N LEU A 65 -2.65 3.27 -20.04
CA LEU A 65 -1.63 2.26 -20.27
C LEU A 65 -0.30 2.64 -19.64
N THR A 66 0.15 3.87 -19.87
CA THR A 66 1.38 4.39 -19.25
C THR A 66 1.29 4.39 -17.72
N ALA A 67 0.14 4.75 -17.15
CA ALA A 67 -0.06 4.72 -15.71
C ALA A 67 0.06 3.31 -15.14
N ILE A 68 -0.52 2.29 -15.80
CA ILE A 68 -0.46 0.90 -15.37
C ILE A 68 0.98 0.36 -15.46
N ILE A 69 1.68 0.65 -16.56
CA ILE A 69 3.08 0.22 -16.71
C ILE A 69 3.97 0.89 -15.65
N ALA A 70 3.77 2.18 -15.40
CA ALA A 70 4.51 2.89 -14.36
C ALA A 70 4.20 2.37 -12.95
N LEU A 71 2.94 2.01 -12.67
CA LEU A 71 2.55 1.38 -11.41
C LEU A 71 3.25 0.04 -11.23
N GLY A 72 3.24 -0.81 -12.26
CA GLY A 72 3.97 -2.07 -12.26
C GLY A 72 5.47 -1.89 -12.03
N ALA A 73 6.10 -0.89 -12.68
CA ALA A 73 7.50 -0.58 -12.45
C ALA A 73 7.79 -0.19 -10.99
N VAL A 74 6.90 0.59 -10.36
CA VAL A 74 6.99 0.92 -8.93
C VAL A 74 6.87 -0.34 -8.07
N GLY A 75 5.88 -1.20 -8.33
CA GLY A 75 5.66 -2.44 -7.58
C GLY A 75 6.84 -3.42 -7.69
N TYR A 76 7.41 -3.60 -8.87
CA TYR A 76 8.63 -4.40 -9.04
C TYR A 76 9.85 -3.79 -8.32
N THR A 77 9.96 -2.46 -8.30
CA THR A 77 11.03 -1.79 -7.55
C THR A 77 10.88 -2.01 -6.04
N VAL A 78 9.66 -2.03 -5.51
CA VAL A 78 9.38 -2.40 -4.11
C VAL A 78 9.79 -3.84 -3.83
N ALA A 79 9.52 -4.78 -4.75
CA ALA A 79 9.96 -6.16 -4.61
C ALA A 79 11.50 -6.27 -4.53
N LEU A 80 12.22 -5.47 -5.30
CA LEU A 80 13.69 -5.40 -5.22
C LEU A 80 14.16 -4.89 -3.85
N PHE A 81 13.47 -3.92 -3.26
CA PHE A 81 13.76 -3.49 -1.89
C PHE A 81 13.59 -4.63 -0.88
N PHE A 82 12.54 -5.44 -1.00
CA PHE A 82 12.37 -6.60 -0.14
C PHE A 82 13.51 -7.60 -0.25
N ILE A 83 14.06 -7.83 -1.46
CA ILE A 83 15.25 -8.68 -1.65
C ILE A 83 16.45 -8.08 -0.93
N ILE A 84 16.70 -6.78 -1.09
CA ILE A 84 17.84 -6.09 -0.47
C ILE A 84 17.76 -6.14 1.05
N PHE A 85 16.57 -5.99 1.61
CA PHE A 85 16.32 -6.06 3.05
C PHE A 85 16.15 -7.50 3.58
N LYS A 86 16.52 -8.51 2.78
CA LYS A 86 16.52 -9.93 3.16
C LYS A 86 15.13 -10.46 3.54
N ALA A 87 14.11 -10.00 2.84
CA ALA A 87 12.73 -10.45 2.98
C ALA A 87 12.26 -11.18 1.69
N PRO A 88 12.81 -12.38 1.38
CA PRO A 88 12.56 -13.06 0.10
C PRO A 88 11.10 -13.49 -0.06
N ASP A 89 10.42 -13.89 1.00
CA ASP A 89 9.02 -14.30 0.94
C ASP A 89 8.12 -13.13 0.53
N LEU A 90 8.36 -11.94 1.09
CA LEU A 90 7.65 -10.72 0.70
C LEU A 90 7.97 -10.31 -0.74
N ALA A 91 9.23 -10.45 -1.17
CA ALA A 91 9.63 -10.16 -2.54
C ALA A 91 8.91 -11.07 -3.54
N LEU A 92 8.86 -12.37 -3.28
CA LEU A 92 8.18 -13.34 -4.14
C LEU A 92 6.69 -13.04 -4.24
N THR A 93 6.03 -12.81 -3.12
CA THR A 93 4.61 -12.46 -3.06
C THR A 93 4.33 -11.18 -3.84
N GLN A 94 5.14 -10.14 -3.64
CA GLN A 94 5.01 -8.86 -4.34
C GLN A 94 5.17 -9.03 -5.86
N LEU A 95 6.15 -9.81 -6.33
CA LEU A 95 6.36 -10.08 -7.75
C LEU A 95 5.16 -10.78 -8.38
N VAL A 96 4.60 -11.79 -7.72
CA VAL A 96 3.43 -12.53 -8.21
C VAL A 96 2.20 -11.61 -8.27
N ILE A 97 1.89 -10.91 -7.18
CA ILE A 97 0.72 -10.03 -7.09
C ILE A 97 0.83 -8.88 -8.10
N GLU A 98 2.00 -8.27 -8.24
CA GLU A 98 2.21 -7.20 -9.20
C GLU A 98 1.99 -7.68 -10.64
N THR A 99 2.55 -8.83 -11.00
CA THR A 99 2.40 -9.43 -12.34
C THR A 99 0.92 -9.68 -12.66
N VAL A 100 0.19 -10.31 -11.73
CA VAL A 100 -1.24 -10.60 -11.90
C VAL A 100 -2.06 -9.32 -11.98
N SER A 101 -1.78 -8.35 -11.11
CA SER A 101 -2.49 -7.08 -11.06
C SER A 101 -2.31 -6.28 -12.35
N VAL A 102 -1.08 -6.16 -12.85
CA VAL A 102 -0.79 -5.47 -14.11
C VAL A 102 -1.49 -6.16 -15.27
N ALA A 103 -1.45 -7.49 -15.35
CA ALA A 103 -2.12 -8.26 -16.41
C ALA A 103 -3.64 -8.07 -16.36
N LEU A 104 -4.25 -8.11 -15.18
CA LEU A 104 -5.69 -7.90 -15.00
C LEU A 104 -6.09 -6.47 -15.36
N PHE A 105 -5.32 -5.46 -14.94
CA PHE A 105 -5.59 -4.07 -15.30
C PHE A 105 -5.47 -3.83 -16.79
N LEU A 106 -4.45 -4.36 -17.45
CA LEU A 106 -4.30 -4.26 -18.90
C LEU A 106 -5.48 -4.91 -19.62
N GLY A 107 -5.89 -6.11 -19.21
CA GLY A 107 -7.05 -6.80 -19.76
C GLY A 107 -8.37 -6.05 -19.55
N ALA A 108 -8.61 -5.53 -18.36
CA ALA A 108 -9.81 -4.76 -18.03
C ALA A 108 -9.87 -3.45 -18.81
N PHE A 109 -8.76 -2.70 -18.89
CA PHE A 109 -8.73 -1.41 -19.58
C PHE A 109 -8.74 -1.53 -21.10
N TYR A 110 -8.36 -2.67 -21.65
CA TYR A 110 -8.47 -2.93 -23.09
C TYR A 110 -9.94 -2.86 -23.56
N HIS A 111 -10.88 -3.33 -22.75
CA HIS A 111 -12.30 -3.36 -23.06
C HIS A 111 -13.05 -2.08 -22.65
N LEU A 112 -12.41 -1.16 -21.94
CA LEU A 112 -13.05 0.09 -21.55
C LEU A 112 -12.96 1.14 -22.66
N PRO A 113 -14.05 1.91 -22.90
CA PRO A 113 -14.02 2.99 -23.87
C PRO A 113 -12.91 3.99 -23.54
N LYS A 114 -12.30 4.55 -24.59
CA LYS A 114 -11.32 5.63 -24.43
C LYS A 114 -11.95 6.73 -23.58
N LEU A 115 -11.22 7.22 -22.58
CA LEU A 115 -11.66 8.40 -21.83
C LEU A 115 -11.83 9.52 -22.87
N ASN A 116 -13.08 9.88 -23.18
CA ASN A 116 -13.32 11.17 -23.78
C ASN A 116 -12.60 12.20 -22.90
N LYS A 117 -11.88 13.13 -23.55
CA LYS A 117 -11.31 14.28 -22.84
C LYS A 117 -12.35 14.73 -21.84
N TYR A 118 -12.11 14.44 -20.57
CA TYR A 118 -12.87 15.08 -19.52
C TYR A 118 -12.74 16.56 -19.85
N GLU A 119 -13.85 17.17 -20.24
CA GLU A 119 -13.92 18.61 -20.31
C GLU A 119 -13.27 19.08 -19.02
N LYS A 120 -12.22 19.86 -19.14
CA LYS A 120 -11.65 20.59 -18.03
C LYS A 120 -12.73 21.55 -17.56
N GLY A 121 -13.75 21.03 -16.85
CA GLY A 121 -14.53 21.83 -15.96
C GLY A 121 -13.52 22.57 -15.11
N LYS A 122 -13.63 23.87 -15.04
CA LYS A 122 -12.77 24.72 -14.21
C LYS A 122 -12.76 24.12 -12.81
N GLU A 123 -11.81 23.21 -12.55
CA GLU A 123 -11.58 22.70 -11.20
C GLU A 123 -11.24 23.93 -10.37
N ASP A 124 -12.09 24.26 -9.42
CA ASP A 124 -11.89 25.39 -8.54
C ASP A 124 -10.49 25.31 -7.93
N ARG A 125 -9.74 26.40 -8.05
CA ARG A 125 -8.38 26.51 -7.50
C ARG A 125 -8.34 26.12 -6.01
N LYS A 126 -9.41 26.42 -5.28
CA LYS A 126 -9.62 26.04 -3.87
C LYS A 126 -9.63 24.53 -3.67
N PHE A 127 -10.22 23.78 -4.60
CA PHE A 127 -10.31 22.32 -4.51
C PHE A 127 -8.96 21.63 -4.79
N ARG A 128 -8.17 22.20 -5.71
CA ARG A 128 -6.80 21.70 -5.96
C ARG A 128 -5.89 21.91 -4.76
N LEU A 129 -6.01 23.07 -4.08
CA LEU A 129 -5.24 23.35 -2.88
C LEU A 129 -5.60 22.41 -1.74
N THR A 130 -6.89 22.13 -1.51
CA THR A 130 -7.34 21.18 -0.49
C THR A 130 -6.77 19.78 -0.73
N ASN A 131 -6.82 19.28 -1.96
CA ASN A 131 -6.24 17.97 -2.31
C ASN A 131 -4.73 17.94 -2.08
N PHE A 132 -4.04 19.00 -2.45
CA PHE A 132 -2.58 19.11 -2.24
C PHE A 132 -2.24 19.10 -0.74
N LEU A 133 -2.96 19.88 0.08
CA LEU A 133 -2.73 19.94 1.52
C LEU A 133 -3.00 18.61 2.20
N ILE A 134 -4.04 17.87 1.80
CA ILE A 134 -4.31 16.54 2.34
C ILE A 134 -3.23 15.54 1.91
N ALA A 135 -2.85 15.53 0.64
CA ALA A 135 -1.80 14.64 0.16
C ALA A 135 -0.45 14.91 0.85
N LEU A 136 -0.10 16.19 1.01
CA LEU A 136 1.09 16.61 1.76
C LEU A 136 0.98 16.20 3.24
N GLY A 137 -0.16 16.42 3.87
CA GLY A 137 -0.41 16.06 5.25
C GLY A 137 -0.25 14.56 5.50
N VAL A 138 -0.82 13.70 4.63
CA VAL A 138 -0.64 12.24 4.70
C VAL A 138 0.83 11.88 4.53
N GLY A 139 1.50 12.41 3.51
CA GLY A 139 2.91 12.11 3.25
C GLY A 139 3.82 12.50 4.42
N VAL A 140 3.63 13.70 4.97
CA VAL A 140 4.37 14.17 6.15
C VAL A 140 4.07 13.28 7.36
N MET A 141 2.80 12.97 7.65
CA MET A 141 2.43 12.12 8.79
C MET A 141 3.04 10.74 8.70
N VAL A 142 2.98 10.08 7.53
CA VAL A 142 3.58 8.74 7.34
C VAL A 142 5.10 8.82 7.55
N SER A 143 5.76 9.83 7.00
CA SER A 143 7.21 10.02 7.18
C SER A 143 7.59 10.23 8.65
N LEU A 144 6.83 11.06 9.37
CA LEU A 144 7.08 11.34 10.79
C LEU A 144 6.86 10.10 11.66
N ILE A 145 5.80 9.32 11.41
CA ILE A 145 5.55 8.07 12.11
C ILE A 145 6.70 7.08 11.86
N ALA A 146 7.16 6.95 10.62
CA ALA A 146 8.26 6.06 10.28
C ALA A 146 9.57 6.46 11.00
N ILE A 147 9.90 7.77 11.03
CA ILE A 147 11.08 8.27 11.74
C ILE A 147 10.95 8.08 13.25
N SER A 148 9.79 8.43 13.83
CA SER A 148 9.54 8.27 15.26
C SER A 148 9.59 6.81 15.70
N ALA A 149 8.99 5.90 14.95
CA ALA A 149 9.04 4.46 15.22
C ALA A 149 10.46 3.88 15.13
N HIS A 150 11.31 4.43 14.23
CA HIS A 150 12.70 4.06 14.16
C HIS A 150 13.50 4.58 15.36
N SER A 151 13.22 5.82 15.79
CA SER A 151 13.95 6.53 16.84
C SER A 151 13.65 6.00 18.24
N GLN A 152 12.45 5.48 18.48
CA GLN A 152 12.02 4.98 19.79
C GLN A 152 11.66 3.48 19.75
N LYS A 153 12.60 2.66 20.17
CA LYS A 153 12.32 1.25 20.48
C LYS A 153 11.99 1.15 21.97
N LEU A 154 10.74 1.45 22.32
CA LEU A 154 10.27 1.47 23.73
C LEU A 154 10.23 0.10 24.38
N VAL A 155 10.14 -0.97 23.59
CA VAL A 155 10.05 -2.36 24.06
C VAL A 155 10.94 -3.26 23.20
N PRO A 156 11.43 -4.39 23.76
CA PRO A 156 12.12 -5.41 22.99
C PRO A 156 11.28 -5.87 21.81
N SER A 157 11.95 -6.21 20.71
CA SER A 157 11.24 -6.66 19.52
C SER A 157 10.57 -8.02 19.78
N ILE A 158 9.28 -8.14 19.50
CA ILE A 158 8.55 -9.42 19.56
C ILE A 158 9.15 -10.46 18.59
N SER A 159 9.94 -10.04 17.61
CA SER A 159 10.63 -10.96 16.69
C SER A 159 11.64 -11.87 17.37
N GLU A 160 12.15 -11.50 18.55
CA GLU A 160 13.07 -12.34 19.31
C GLU A 160 12.36 -13.60 19.81
N TYR A 161 11.16 -13.47 20.35
CA TYR A 161 10.34 -14.60 20.74
C TYR A 161 10.15 -15.60 19.58
N TYR A 162 9.78 -15.10 18.40
CA TYR A 162 9.58 -15.96 17.23
C TYR A 162 10.88 -16.63 16.76
N LYS A 163 12.03 -15.96 16.85
CA LYS A 163 13.32 -16.55 16.50
C LYS A 163 13.70 -17.72 17.41
N GLU A 164 13.41 -17.61 18.69
CA GLU A 164 13.76 -18.62 19.70
C GLU A 164 12.82 -19.83 19.65
N THR A 165 11.53 -19.61 19.34
CA THR A 165 10.50 -20.64 19.48
C THR A 165 10.12 -21.34 18.17
N VAL A 166 10.46 -20.78 17.01
CA VAL A 166 10.04 -21.29 15.70
C VAL A 166 10.44 -22.76 15.44
N TYR A 167 11.60 -23.18 15.89
CA TYR A 167 12.05 -24.57 15.75
C TYR A 167 11.55 -25.48 16.88
N SER A 168 11.62 -24.99 18.10
CA SER A 168 11.33 -25.79 19.30
C SER A 168 9.85 -26.03 19.51
N GLU A 169 9.01 -25.04 19.24
CA GLU A 169 7.58 -25.12 19.53
C GLU A 169 6.75 -25.36 18.26
N ALA A 170 7.08 -24.69 17.15
CA ALA A 170 6.31 -24.80 15.91
C ALA A 170 6.94 -25.71 14.84
N GLY A 171 8.15 -26.23 15.04
CA GLY A 171 8.78 -27.22 14.18
C GLY A 171 9.10 -26.78 12.77
N GLY A 172 9.10 -25.48 12.48
CA GLY A 172 9.28 -24.94 11.15
C GLY A 172 10.60 -24.20 10.94
N GLY A 173 11.17 -24.29 9.72
CA GLY A 173 12.43 -23.63 9.37
C GLY A 173 12.30 -22.23 8.80
N ASN A 174 11.10 -21.81 8.42
CA ASN A 174 10.82 -20.48 7.89
C ASN A 174 9.92 -19.71 8.85
N ILE A 175 10.50 -18.72 9.54
CA ILE A 175 9.82 -17.93 10.56
C ILE A 175 8.56 -17.24 10.00
N VAL A 176 8.64 -16.70 8.79
CA VAL A 176 7.52 -15.97 8.18
C VAL A 176 6.34 -16.90 7.94
N ASN A 177 6.58 -18.06 7.35
CA ASN A 177 5.54 -19.05 7.10
C ASN A 177 4.94 -19.59 8.40
N VAL A 178 5.77 -19.85 9.42
CA VAL A 178 5.30 -20.33 10.72
C VAL A 178 4.42 -19.29 11.41
N ILE A 179 4.78 -18.01 11.36
CA ILE A 179 3.92 -16.96 11.91
C ILE A 179 2.55 -16.94 11.21
N LEU A 180 2.52 -17.07 9.88
CA LEU A 180 1.28 -17.01 9.09
C LEU A 180 0.38 -18.24 9.27
N VAL A 181 0.96 -19.43 9.51
CA VAL A 181 0.22 -20.70 9.49
C VAL A 181 -0.08 -21.21 10.89
N ASP A 182 0.79 -20.92 11.88
CA ASP A 182 0.68 -21.45 13.24
C ASP A 182 0.43 -20.34 14.26
N TYR A 183 1.40 -19.50 14.57
CA TYR A 183 1.27 -18.47 15.60
C TYR A 183 0.11 -17.51 15.38
N ARG A 184 -0.17 -17.16 14.12
CA ARG A 184 -1.27 -16.28 13.70
C ARG A 184 -2.15 -16.91 12.63
N GLY A 185 -2.32 -18.21 12.66
CA GLY A 185 -3.08 -18.97 11.66
C GLY A 185 -4.54 -18.50 11.51
N PHE A 186 -5.15 -17.99 12.57
CA PHE A 186 -6.52 -17.41 12.48
C PHE A 186 -6.59 -16.16 11.61
N ASP A 187 -5.56 -15.32 11.58
CA ASP A 187 -5.54 -14.14 10.70
C ASP A 187 -5.62 -14.59 9.24
N THR A 188 -4.80 -15.56 8.85
CA THR A 188 -4.80 -16.14 7.51
C THR A 188 -6.12 -16.84 7.17
N LEU A 189 -6.72 -17.55 8.11
CA LEU A 189 -8.03 -18.19 7.94
C LEU A 189 -9.13 -17.15 7.67
N PHE A 190 -9.14 -16.05 8.40
CA PHE A 190 -10.11 -14.97 8.19
C PHE A 190 -9.88 -14.22 6.87
N GLU A 191 -8.63 -14.07 6.42
CA GLU A 191 -8.33 -13.52 5.09
C GLU A 191 -8.94 -14.36 3.98
N ILE A 192 -8.81 -15.69 4.06
CA ILE A 192 -9.46 -16.62 3.12
C ILE A 192 -10.99 -16.46 3.16
N GLY A 193 -11.57 -16.30 4.35
CA GLY A 193 -12.99 -16.02 4.53
C GLY A 193 -13.43 -14.75 3.83
N VAL A 194 -12.69 -13.65 3.96
CA VAL A 194 -12.96 -12.36 3.30
C VAL A 194 -12.86 -12.49 1.78
N LEU A 195 -11.85 -13.18 1.25
CA LEU A 195 -11.72 -13.45 -0.18
C LEU A 195 -12.89 -14.27 -0.73
N THR A 196 -13.37 -15.24 0.05
CA THR A 196 -14.54 -16.05 -0.32
C THR A 196 -15.81 -15.19 -0.40
N ILE A 197 -16.05 -14.30 0.56
CA ILE A 197 -17.18 -13.36 0.54
C ILE A 197 -17.08 -12.43 -0.67
N ALA A 198 -15.94 -11.89 -0.96
CA ALA A 198 -15.72 -11.04 -2.14
C ALA A 198 -16.02 -11.79 -3.45
N SER A 199 -15.56 -13.04 -3.56
CA SER A 199 -15.81 -13.90 -4.72
C SER A 199 -17.31 -14.20 -4.91
N LEU A 200 -18.02 -14.51 -3.83
CA LEU A 200 -19.48 -14.70 -3.85
C LEU A 200 -20.21 -13.43 -4.28
N GLY A 201 -19.77 -12.26 -3.81
CA GLY A 201 -20.30 -10.97 -4.23
C GLY A 201 -20.14 -10.73 -5.73
N ILE A 202 -18.98 -11.04 -6.30
CA ILE A 202 -18.73 -10.94 -7.75
C ILE A 202 -19.63 -11.88 -8.53
N ILE A 203 -19.73 -13.15 -8.12
CA ILE A 203 -20.60 -14.14 -8.76
C ILE A 203 -22.05 -13.67 -8.73
N GLY A 204 -22.53 -13.15 -7.59
CA GLY A 204 -23.86 -12.59 -7.45
C GLY A 204 -24.13 -11.46 -8.44
N MET A 205 -23.21 -10.51 -8.59
CA MET A 205 -23.32 -9.41 -9.54
C MET A 205 -23.36 -9.89 -11.00
N ILE A 206 -22.54 -10.86 -11.36
CA ILE A 206 -22.53 -11.44 -12.72
C ILE A 206 -23.84 -12.15 -13.01
N THR A 207 -24.34 -12.96 -12.08
CA THR A 207 -25.60 -13.71 -12.23
C THR A 207 -26.79 -12.78 -12.41
N LEU A 208 -26.89 -11.72 -11.60
CA LEU A 208 -27.94 -10.70 -11.72
C LEU A 208 -27.90 -10.00 -13.08
N ARG A 209 -26.70 -9.71 -13.60
CA ARG A 209 -26.56 -9.08 -14.92
C ARG A 209 -27.02 -10.01 -16.04
N LEU A 210 -26.73 -11.28 -15.95
CA LEU A 210 -27.15 -12.28 -16.94
C LEU A 210 -28.67 -12.51 -16.89
N ALA A 211 -29.29 -12.53 -15.72
CA ALA A 211 -30.71 -12.65 -15.55
C ALA A 211 -31.49 -11.46 -16.14
N LYS A 212 -30.94 -10.24 -16.10
CA LYS A 212 -31.56 -9.06 -16.72
C LYS A 212 -31.46 -9.03 -18.26
N LYS A 213 -30.63 -9.88 -18.86
CA LYS A 213 -30.48 -9.94 -20.33
C LYS A 213 -31.36 -10.99 -20.99
N LYS A 214 -32.01 -11.85 -20.21
CA LYS A 214 -33.11 -12.74 -20.64
C LYS A 214 -34.42 -12.02 -20.43
#